data_6cfc9bba7e4f6a1f9520d3198e8aaf3e
#
_entry.id   6cfc9bba7e4f6a1f9520d3198e8aaf3e
#
_cell.length_a   1.000
_cell.length_b   1.000
_cell.length_c   1.000
_cell.angle_alpha   90.00
_cell.angle_beta   90.00
_cell.angle_gamma   90.00
#
_symmetry.space_group_name_H-M   'P 1'
#
loop_
_entity.id
_entity.type
_entity.pdbx_description
1 polymer ?
#
loop_
_entity_poly.entity_id
_entity_poly.type
_entity_poly.pdbx_seq_one_letter_code
_entity_poly.pdbx_strand_id
1 'polypeptide(L)'
;MQIHELVIEMKQLERRLTLYEEKYGVLSEDFYAALMAGKLAQYDEYDESRADFSRWKGIYETWLRRKQSHPMGSSWGVEGKGGLA
;
A
#
# COMPACT_ATOMS: atom_id res chain seq x y z
N MET A 1 -14.46 -3.48 17.53
CA MET A 1 -14.06 -2.77 16.34
C MET A 1 -15.04 -3.00 15.23
N GLN A 2 -15.23 -2.03 14.46
CA GLN A 2 -16.23 -2.12 13.46
C GLN A 2 -15.62 -2.23 12.09
N ILE A 3 -16.22 -3.06 11.27
CA ILE A 3 -15.80 -3.20 9.89
C ILE A 3 -15.88 -1.86 9.20
N HIS A 4 -16.88 -1.09 9.57
CA HIS A 4 -17.07 0.24 9.01
C HIS A 4 -15.83 1.13 9.24
N GLU A 5 -15.29 1.12 10.45
CA GLU A 5 -14.11 1.93 10.75
C GLU A 5 -12.91 1.45 9.98
N LEU A 6 -12.78 0.14 9.82
CA LEU A 6 -11.66 -0.39 9.07
C LEU A 6 -11.72 0.04 7.61
N VAL A 7 -12.91 0.05 7.04
CA VAL A 7 -13.07 0.48 5.65
C VAL A 7 -12.69 1.93 5.49
N ILE A 8 -13.09 2.79 6.44
CA ILE A 8 -12.75 4.20 6.38
C ILE A 8 -11.24 4.37 6.45
N GLU A 9 -10.57 3.65 7.33
CA GLU A 9 -9.14 3.70 7.44
C GLU A 9 -8.46 3.31 6.14
N MET A 10 -8.93 2.22 5.54
CA MET A 10 -8.36 1.76 4.28
C MET A 10 -8.52 2.79 3.19
N LYS A 11 -9.67 3.43 3.13
CA LYS A 11 -9.91 4.46 2.12
C LYS A 11 -8.99 5.66 2.31
N GLN A 12 -8.73 6.03 3.56
CA GLN A 12 -7.82 7.14 3.82
C GLN A 12 -6.40 6.80 3.38
N LEU A 13 -5.97 5.58 3.65
CA LEU A 13 -4.64 5.14 3.21
C LEU A 13 -4.57 5.14 1.69
N GLU A 14 -5.61 4.66 1.03
CA GLU A 14 -5.64 4.61 -0.42
C GLU A 14 -5.57 6.00 -1.03
N ARG A 15 -6.20 6.98 -0.41
CA ARG A 15 -6.12 8.34 -0.92
C ARG A 15 -4.69 8.87 -0.85
N ARG A 16 -4.01 8.57 0.23
CA ARG A 16 -2.61 9.01 0.36
C ARG A 16 -1.74 8.31 -0.66
N LEU A 17 -1.96 7.03 -0.89
CA LEU A 17 -1.21 6.31 -1.90
C LEU A 17 -1.45 6.92 -3.28
N THR A 18 -2.69 7.27 -3.56
CA THR A 18 -3.03 7.86 -4.86
C THR A 18 -2.27 9.16 -5.09
N LEU A 19 -2.12 9.98 -4.05
CA LEU A 19 -1.38 11.23 -4.20
C LEU A 19 0.05 10.99 -4.65
N TYR A 20 0.71 10.02 -4.04
CA TYR A 20 2.08 9.71 -4.44
C TYR A 20 2.12 9.08 -5.82
N GLU A 21 1.15 8.22 -6.12
CA GLU A 21 1.08 7.59 -7.43
C GLU A 21 0.96 8.62 -8.53
N GLU A 22 0.16 9.65 -8.28
CA GLU A 22 -0.01 10.70 -9.27
C GLU A 22 1.23 11.58 -9.35
N LYS A 23 1.85 11.84 -8.21
CA LYS A 23 3.03 12.69 -8.20
C LYS A 23 4.19 12.06 -8.97
N TYR A 24 4.37 10.77 -8.83
CA TYR A 24 5.51 10.10 -9.42
C TYR A 24 5.17 9.28 -10.65
N GLY A 25 3.88 9.13 -10.95
CA GLY A 25 3.47 8.39 -12.13
C GLY A 25 3.71 6.88 -12.03
N VAL A 26 3.65 6.35 -10.83
CA VAL A 26 3.93 4.93 -10.58
C VAL A 26 2.92 4.41 -9.58
N LEU A 27 2.41 3.22 -9.80
CA LEU A 27 1.52 2.59 -8.83
C LEU A 27 2.31 2.18 -7.60
N SER A 28 1.64 2.21 -6.45
CA SER A 28 2.31 1.89 -5.19
C SER A 28 2.92 0.51 -5.20
N GLU A 29 2.25 -0.44 -5.81
CA GLU A 29 2.76 -1.80 -5.89
C GLU A 29 4.09 -1.85 -6.63
N ASP A 30 4.17 -1.15 -7.75
CA ASP A 30 5.39 -1.13 -8.54
C ASP A 30 6.48 -0.34 -7.84
N PHE A 31 6.10 0.78 -7.21
CA PHE A 31 7.05 1.56 -6.44
C PHE A 31 7.68 0.72 -5.33
N TYR A 32 6.83 -0.01 -4.60
CA TYR A 32 7.32 -0.78 -3.48
C TYR A 32 8.25 -1.90 -3.95
N ALA A 33 7.90 -2.56 -5.04
CA ALA A 33 8.75 -3.60 -5.58
C ALA A 33 10.11 -3.05 -5.99
N ALA A 34 10.12 -1.90 -6.64
CA ALA A 34 11.38 -1.28 -7.07
C ALA A 34 12.19 -0.84 -5.86
N LEU A 35 11.52 -0.32 -4.84
CA LEU A 35 12.20 0.12 -3.63
C LEU A 35 12.88 -1.05 -2.93
N MET A 36 12.16 -2.15 -2.77
CA MET A 36 12.70 -3.31 -2.10
C MET A 36 13.82 -3.95 -2.90
N ALA A 37 13.82 -3.77 -4.21
CA ALA A 37 14.87 -4.30 -5.06
C ALA A 37 16.08 -3.37 -5.15
N GLY A 38 16.03 -2.23 -4.46
CA GLY A 38 17.15 -1.29 -4.46
C GLY A 38 17.29 -0.49 -5.73
N LYS A 39 16.26 -0.48 -6.57
CA LYS A 39 16.35 0.21 -7.86
C LYS A 39 16.15 1.71 -7.75
N LEU A 40 15.76 2.20 -6.58
CA LEU A 40 15.50 3.62 -6.40
C LEU A 40 16.58 4.32 -5.61
N ALA A 41 17.73 3.67 -5.44
CA ALA A 41 18.81 4.23 -4.63
C ALA A 41 19.31 5.56 -5.17
N GLN A 42 19.23 5.77 -6.48
CA GLN A 42 19.71 7.02 -7.05
C GLN A 42 18.91 8.22 -6.57
N TYR A 43 17.72 7.99 -6.06
CA TYR A 43 16.87 9.09 -5.58
C TYR A 43 17.19 9.47 -4.14
N ASP A 44 18.08 8.74 -3.49
CA ASP A 44 18.45 9.08 -2.12
C ASP A 44 19.17 10.43 -2.03
N GLU A 45 19.68 10.92 -3.15
CA GLU A 45 20.33 12.22 -3.16
C GLU A 45 19.35 13.37 -2.98
N TYR A 46 18.09 13.15 -3.25
CA TYR A 46 17.10 14.20 -3.22
C TYR A 46 16.28 14.11 -1.94
N ASP A 47 16.41 15.13 -1.09
CA ASP A 47 15.74 15.10 0.22
C ASP A 47 14.24 14.91 0.09
N GLU A 48 13.62 15.59 -0.87
CA GLU A 48 12.18 15.48 -1.02
C GLU A 48 11.77 14.08 -1.40
N SER A 49 12.46 13.50 -2.37
CA SER A 49 12.13 12.14 -2.82
C SER A 49 12.36 11.13 -1.69
N ARG A 50 13.44 11.30 -0.95
CA ARG A 50 13.74 10.39 0.13
C ARG A 50 12.66 10.43 1.20
N ALA A 51 12.20 11.63 1.53
CA ALA A 51 11.16 11.78 2.52
C ALA A 51 9.83 11.21 2.01
N ASP A 52 9.51 11.49 0.76
CA ASP A 52 8.28 10.97 0.16
C ASP A 52 8.29 9.46 0.10
N PHE A 53 9.41 8.89 -0.34
CA PHE A 53 9.50 7.43 -0.47
C PHE A 53 9.37 6.76 0.90
N SER A 54 9.95 7.35 1.92
CA SER A 54 9.85 6.80 3.26
C SER A 54 8.40 6.79 3.75
N ARG A 55 7.70 7.89 3.53
CA ARG A 55 6.29 7.96 3.92
C ARG A 55 5.42 7.05 3.08
N TRP A 56 5.66 7.04 1.78
CA TRP A 56 4.91 6.20 0.84
C TRP A 56 5.06 4.73 1.24
N LYS A 57 6.30 4.33 1.52
CA LYS A 57 6.57 2.97 1.94
C LYS A 57 5.81 2.63 3.21
N GLY A 58 5.84 3.51 4.20
CA GLY A 58 5.14 3.27 5.45
C GLY A 58 3.63 3.16 5.27
N ILE A 59 3.07 4.02 4.44
CA ILE A 59 1.63 4.01 4.19
C ILE A 59 1.25 2.72 3.47
N TYR A 60 2.04 2.33 2.47
CA TYR A 60 1.74 1.12 1.71
C TYR A 60 1.84 -0.13 2.60
N GLU A 61 2.86 -0.18 3.45
CA GLU A 61 3.01 -1.32 4.34
C GLU A 61 1.86 -1.38 5.36
N THR A 62 1.42 -0.23 5.82
CA THR A 62 0.28 -0.18 6.72
C THR A 62 -0.98 -0.68 6.00
N TRP A 63 -1.16 -0.23 4.76
CA TRP A 63 -2.30 -0.66 3.96
C TRP A 63 -2.29 -2.17 3.75
N LEU A 64 -1.11 -2.72 3.46
CA LEU A 64 -0.99 -4.16 3.27
C LEU A 64 -1.36 -4.93 4.54
N ARG A 65 -0.86 -4.46 5.69
CA ARG A 65 -1.16 -5.13 6.95
C ARG A 65 -2.65 -5.09 7.26
N ARG A 66 -3.27 -3.92 7.04
CA ARG A 66 -4.70 -3.80 7.31
C ARG A 66 -5.50 -4.68 6.37
N LYS A 67 -5.10 -4.73 5.11
CA LYS A 67 -5.80 -5.55 4.15
C LYS A 67 -5.72 -7.01 4.51
N GLN A 68 -4.55 -7.46 4.93
CA GLN A 68 -4.36 -8.87 5.26
C GLN A 68 -5.08 -9.27 6.52
N SER A 69 -5.21 -8.35 7.48
CA SER A 69 -5.89 -8.68 8.72
C SER A 69 -7.37 -8.41 8.67
N HIS A 70 -7.88 -7.91 7.56
CA HIS A 70 -9.30 -7.64 7.40
C HIS A 70 -10.04 -8.98 7.29
N PRO A 71 -10.88 -9.34 8.25
CA PRO A 71 -11.50 -10.67 8.25
C PRO A 71 -12.28 -10.95 6.99
N MET A 72 -13.04 -9.98 6.52
CA MET A 72 -13.81 -10.21 5.33
C MET A 72 -12.94 -10.40 4.13
N GLY A 73 -11.89 -9.61 4.04
CA GLY A 73 -10.96 -9.76 2.94
C GLY A 73 -10.35 -11.14 2.92
N SER A 74 -9.94 -11.59 4.07
CA SER A 74 -9.35 -12.91 4.16
C SER A 74 -10.31 -13.99 3.75
N SER A 75 -11.49 -13.92 4.28
CA SER A 75 -12.47 -14.94 3.98
C SER A 75 -12.77 -14.99 2.52
N TRP A 76 -13.02 -13.87 1.95
CA TRP A 76 -13.38 -13.85 0.55
C TRP A 76 -12.25 -14.35 -0.30
N GLY A 77 -11.07 -13.90 -0.01
CA GLY A 77 -9.95 -14.28 -0.82
C GLY A 77 -9.72 -15.75 -0.81
N VAL A 78 -9.95 -16.36 0.30
CA VAL A 78 -9.71 -17.77 0.40
C VAL A 78 -10.76 -18.56 -0.30
N GLU A 79 -11.99 -18.33 0.05
CA GLU A 79 -12.97 -19.15 -0.53
C GLU A 79 -13.22 -18.84 -1.90
N GLY A 80 -12.93 -17.68 -2.26
CA GLY A 80 -13.13 -17.40 -3.63
C GLY A 80 -12.41 -18.32 -4.44
N LYS A 81 -11.58 -18.79 -3.96
CA LYS A 81 -11.03 -19.53 -4.78
C LYS A 81 -10.94 -20.64 -4.41
N GLY A 82 -11.10 -20.70 -3.82
CA GLY A 82 -11.15 -21.77 -3.65
C GLY A 82 -11.75 -22.34 -3.50
N GLY A 83 -11.88 -21.98 -3.29
CA GLY A 83 -12.48 -22.46 -3.22
C GLY A 83 -13.09 -22.48 -3.65
N LEU A 84 -13.02 -22.08 -3.70
CA LEU A 84 -13.51 -22.13 -4.04
C LEU A 84 -13.54 -22.54 -4.52
N ALA A 85 -13.21 -22.64 -4.41
CA ALA A 85 -13.25 -23.16 -4.79
C ALA A 85 -13.27 -23.55 -4.68
#